data_c099ae556b1af960decd66c00c3420f0
#
_entry.id   c099ae556b1af960decd66c00c3420f0
#
_cell.length_a   1.000
_cell.length_b   1.000
_cell.length_c   1.000
_cell.angle_alpha   90.00
_cell.angle_beta   90.00
_cell.angle_gamma   90.00
#
_symmetry.space_group_name_H-M   'P 1'
#
loop_
_entity.id
_entity.type
_entity.pdbx_description
1 polymer ?
#
loop_
_entity_poly.entity_id
_entity_poly.type
_entity_poly.pdbx_seq_one_letter_code
_entity_poly.pdbx_strand_id
1 'polypeptide(L)'
;MKKKTTLSFVIILSAYVLSSAQELNCNVQVVTQQIQGTNKEIFQTLQAAVYEFVNTRTWTHNVYSYSERIECNLLINLTDQISSDEFKGTIQVQARRPVYNTTYNSTMFNFIDNNFHIRYVEFEPLEFNETSYLSNLTSILAYYVYIIIGLDNDSFSFEGGSFCFEKAEAI
;
A
#
# COMPACT_ATOMS: atom_id res chain seq x y z
N MET A 1 -44.39 -11.69 -18.53
CA MET A 1 -43.37 -12.34 -17.74
C MET A 1 -41.94 -12.22 -18.30
N LYS A 2 -41.70 -12.19 -19.59
CA LYS A 2 -40.37 -12.12 -20.24
C LYS A 2 -39.56 -10.84 -19.94
N LYS A 3 -40.19 -9.66 -19.72
CA LYS A 3 -39.48 -8.39 -19.41
C LYS A 3 -38.85 -8.32 -18.02
N LYS A 4 -39.42 -9.03 -17.04
CA LYS A 4 -38.86 -9.05 -15.65
C LYS A 4 -37.61 -9.94 -15.51
N THR A 5 -37.56 -11.01 -16.30
CA THR A 5 -36.40 -11.93 -16.30
C THR A 5 -35.17 -11.34 -16.99
N THR A 6 -35.35 -10.55 -18.05
CA THR A 6 -34.27 -9.85 -18.76
C THR A 6 -33.65 -8.74 -17.89
N LEU A 7 -34.46 -8.00 -17.12
CA LEU A 7 -33.98 -6.95 -16.23
C LEU A 7 -33.17 -7.55 -15.08
N SER A 8 -33.60 -8.68 -14.51
CA SER A 8 -32.87 -9.39 -13.44
C SER A 8 -31.51 -9.91 -13.93
N PHE A 9 -31.40 -10.37 -15.18
CA PHE A 9 -30.15 -10.87 -15.75
C PHE A 9 -29.13 -9.76 -16.00
N VAL A 10 -29.60 -8.56 -16.41
CA VAL A 10 -28.74 -7.37 -16.62
C VAL A 10 -28.16 -6.86 -15.29
N ILE A 11 -28.96 -6.89 -14.21
CA ILE A 11 -28.49 -6.47 -12.87
C ILE A 11 -27.42 -7.44 -12.32
N ILE A 12 -27.57 -8.74 -12.56
CA ILE A 12 -26.57 -9.73 -12.14
C ILE A 12 -25.27 -9.57 -12.94
N LEU A 13 -25.35 -9.29 -14.22
CA LEU A 13 -24.18 -9.08 -15.09
C LEU A 13 -23.39 -7.81 -14.71
N SER A 14 -24.08 -6.74 -14.26
CA SER A 14 -23.41 -5.50 -13.82
C SER A 14 -22.67 -5.63 -12.49
N ALA A 15 -23.00 -6.61 -11.65
CA ALA A 15 -22.33 -6.84 -10.37
C ALA A 15 -20.93 -7.47 -10.51
N TYR A 16 -20.61 -8.06 -11.65
CA TYR A 16 -19.27 -8.66 -11.89
C TYR A 16 -18.19 -7.66 -12.27
N VAL A 17 -18.52 -6.39 -12.53
CA VAL A 17 -17.56 -5.39 -13.06
C VAL A 17 -16.80 -4.64 -11.95
N LEU A 18 -17.12 -4.85 -10.66
CA LEU A 18 -16.52 -4.11 -9.54
C LEU A 18 -15.43 -4.89 -8.79
N SER A 19 -14.80 -5.88 -9.44
CA SER A 19 -13.61 -6.51 -8.86
C SER A 19 -12.42 -5.57 -9.07
N SER A 20 -12.22 -4.63 -8.14
CA SER A 20 -10.97 -3.87 -8.07
C SER A 20 -9.85 -4.89 -7.84
N ALA A 21 -8.98 -5.04 -8.82
CA ALA A 21 -7.79 -5.84 -8.69
C ALA A 21 -6.82 -5.08 -7.78
N GLN A 22 -6.76 -5.49 -6.51
CA GLN A 22 -5.78 -4.99 -5.56
C GLN A 22 -4.50 -5.79 -5.76
N GLU A 23 -3.38 -5.10 -5.99
CA GLU A 23 -2.09 -5.73 -6.26
C GLU A 23 -1.41 -6.23 -4.98
N LEU A 24 -1.66 -5.55 -3.86
CA LEU A 24 -0.96 -5.77 -2.60
C LEU A 24 -1.84 -6.44 -1.54
N ASN A 25 -1.20 -7.23 -0.71
CA ASN A 25 -1.71 -7.74 0.57
C ASN A 25 -0.69 -7.37 1.65
N CYS A 26 -0.72 -6.10 2.06
CA CYS A 26 0.27 -5.51 2.94
C CYS A 26 -0.23 -5.49 4.39
N ASN A 27 0.54 -6.08 5.29
CA ASN A 27 0.36 -5.92 6.72
C ASN A 27 1.02 -4.62 7.18
N VAL A 28 0.29 -3.79 7.92
CA VAL A 28 0.78 -2.49 8.40
C VAL A 28 0.79 -2.48 9.92
N GLN A 29 1.92 -2.08 10.50
CA GLN A 29 2.08 -1.90 11.95
C GLN A 29 2.69 -0.54 12.23
N VAL A 30 2.10 0.19 13.19
CA VAL A 30 2.65 1.44 13.72
C VAL A 30 3.06 1.24 15.16
N VAL A 31 4.34 1.46 15.47
CA VAL A 31 4.94 1.30 16.79
C VAL A 31 5.38 2.67 17.30
N THR A 32 5.06 2.97 18.56
CA THR A 32 5.27 4.28 19.18
C THR A 32 5.81 4.17 20.61
N GLN A 33 6.68 3.19 20.86
CA GLN A 33 7.15 2.89 22.22
C GLN A 33 7.90 4.04 22.91
N GLN A 34 8.48 4.95 22.11
CA GLN A 34 9.28 6.07 22.62
C GLN A 34 8.47 7.36 22.83
N ILE A 35 7.27 7.45 22.26
CA ILE A 35 6.42 8.65 22.39
C ILE A 35 5.55 8.51 23.63
N GLN A 36 5.79 9.39 24.63
CA GLN A 36 5.04 9.44 25.88
C GLN A 36 4.01 10.58 25.84
N GLY A 37 2.82 10.34 26.43
CA GLY A 37 1.82 11.39 26.65
C GLY A 37 0.91 11.72 25.46
N THR A 38 1.09 11.09 24.29
CA THR A 38 0.21 11.27 23.14
C THR A 38 -0.97 10.30 23.18
N ASN A 39 -2.14 10.76 22.71
CA ASN A 39 -3.30 9.89 22.53
C ASN A 39 -2.96 8.73 21.58
N LYS A 40 -3.04 7.50 22.07
CA LYS A 40 -2.73 6.29 21.26
C LYS A 40 -3.71 6.09 20.10
N GLU A 41 -4.89 6.70 20.13
CA GLU A 41 -5.90 6.59 19.09
C GLU A 41 -5.39 7.14 17.75
N ILE A 42 -4.63 8.24 17.75
CA ILE A 42 -4.05 8.81 16.52
C ILE A 42 -3.16 7.82 15.77
N PHE A 43 -2.44 6.95 16.48
CA PHE A 43 -1.58 5.95 15.85
C PHE A 43 -2.37 4.74 15.34
N GLN A 44 -3.49 4.42 15.96
CA GLN A 44 -4.41 3.39 15.45
C GLN A 44 -5.11 3.87 14.19
N THR A 45 -5.57 5.13 14.16
CA THR A 45 -6.16 5.74 12.96
C THR A 45 -5.13 5.88 11.84
N LEU A 46 -3.88 6.26 12.15
CA LEU A 46 -2.78 6.27 11.18
C LEU A 46 -2.54 4.88 10.59
N GLN A 47 -2.46 3.85 11.43
CA GLN A 47 -2.28 2.46 10.96
C GLN A 47 -3.40 2.03 10.03
N ALA A 48 -4.65 2.31 10.40
CA ALA A 48 -5.82 1.99 9.58
C ALA A 48 -5.81 2.76 8.25
N ALA A 49 -5.50 4.06 8.28
CA ALA A 49 -5.41 4.90 7.08
C ALA A 49 -4.31 4.43 6.13
N VAL A 50 -3.12 4.09 6.64
CA VAL A 50 -2.02 3.54 5.83
C VAL A 50 -2.39 2.17 5.24
N TYR A 51 -3.02 1.30 6.04
CA TYR A 51 -3.50 0.00 5.57
C TYR A 51 -4.50 0.16 4.42
N GLU A 52 -5.48 1.03 4.57
CA GLU A 52 -6.48 1.32 3.53
C GLU A 52 -5.82 1.91 2.29
N PHE A 53 -4.95 2.91 2.45
CA PHE A 53 -4.24 3.56 1.36
C PHE A 53 -3.46 2.59 0.48
N VAL A 54 -2.72 1.65 1.11
CA VAL A 54 -1.85 0.72 0.39
C VAL A 54 -2.64 -0.42 -0.24
N ASN A 55 -3.64 -0.99 0.47
CA ASN A 55 -4.31 -2.22 0.06
C ASN A 55 -5.58 -2.03 -0.78
N THR A 56 -6.23 -0.86 -0.74
CA THR A 56 -7.51 -0.67 -1.44
C THR A 56 -7.37 0.08 -2.75
N ARG A 57 -6.25 0.76 -2.96
CA ARG A 57 -5.96 1.51 -4.18
C ARG A 57 -5.49 0.58 -5.30
N THR A 58 -5.88 0.87 -6.52
CA THR A 58 -5.32 0.27 -7.74
C THR A 58 -4.11 1.09 -8.17
N TRP A 59 -2.94 0.47 -8.21
CA TRP A 59 -1.66 1.13 -8.50
C TRP A 59 -1.23 1.00 -9.95
N THR A 60 -1.65 -0.09 -10.60
CA THR A 60 -1.32 -0.37 -12.01
C THR A 60 -2.57 -0.80 -12.78
N HIS A 61 -2.42 -1.09 -14.06
CA HIS A 61 -3.48 -1.68 -14.88
C HIS A 61 -3.48 -3.22 -14.85
N ASN A 62 -2.56 -3.83 -14.09
CA ASN A 62 -2.46 -5.27 -13.97
C ASN A 62 -3.61 -5.82 -13.10
N VAL A 63 -4.08 -7.01 -13.47
CA VAL A 63 -5.15 -7.68 -12.73
C VAL A 63 -4.53 -8.84 -11.95
N TYR A 64 -4.59 -8.75 -10.62
CA TYR A 64 -4.12 -9.80 -9.71
C TYR A 64 -5.32 -10.60 -9.18
N SER A 65 -5.24 -11.92 -9.20
CA SER A 65 -6.15 -12.74 -8.42
C SER A 65 -5.80 -12.63 -6.92
N TYR A 66 -6.71 -13.02 -6.05
CA TYR A 66 -6.49 -12.93 -4.60
C TYR A 66 -5.22 -13.68 -4.15
N SER A 67 -4.92 -14.82 -4.78
CA SER A 67 -3.74 -15.65 -4.49
C SER A 67 -2.44 -15.13 -5.08
N GLU A 68 -2.51 -14.18 -6.01
CA GLU A 68 -1.34 -13.58 -6.68
C GLU A 68 -0.92 -12.24 -6.08
N ARG A 69 -1.69 -11.72 -5.11
CA ARG A 69 -1.34 -10.47 -4.44
C ARG A 69 0.01 -10.55 -3.78
N ILE A 70 0.78 -9.49 -3.93
CA ILE A 70 2.14 -9.40 -3.39
C ILE A 70 2.04 -9.25 -1.86
N GLU A 71 2.61 -10.21 -1.13
CA GLU A 71 2.68 -10.14 0.33
C GLU A 71 3.75 -9.13 0.76
N CYS A 72 3.37 -8.13 1.54
CA CYS A 72 4.29 -7.16 2.11
C CYS A 72 3.97 -6.80 3.56
N ASN A 73 5.00 -6.30 4.26
CA ASN A 73 4.90 -5.76 5.60
C ASN A 73 5.47 -4.35 5.62
N LEU A 74 4.74 -3.43 6.22
CA LEU A 74 5.17 -2.07 6.54
C LEU A 74 5.20 -1.92 8.07
N LEU A 75 6.39 -1.72 8.62
CA LEU A 75 6.57 -1.40 10.03
C LEU A 75 7.02 0.06 10.17
N ILE A 76 6.13 0.90 10.65
CA ILE A 76 6.40 2.31 10.95
C ILE A 76 6.71 2.42 12.45
N ASN A 77 7.93 2.78 12.78
CA ASN A 77 8.35 3.01 14.16
C ASN A 77 8.57 4.52 14.37
N LEU A 78 7.61 5.17 15.03
CA LEU A 78 7.68 6.59 15.34
C LEU A 78 8.45 6.77 16.66
N THR A 79 9.54 7.53 16.60
CA THR A 79 10.44 7.78 17.73
C THR A 79 10.19 9.13 18.37
N ASP A 80 9.83 10.14 17.60
CA ASP A 80 9.70 11.51 18.03
C ASP A 80 8.41 12.15 17.53
N GLN A 81 7.78 12.93 18.39
CA GLN A 81 6.70 13.84 18.04
C GLN A 81 7.24 15.28 18.07
N ILE A 82 7.27 15.92 16.90
CA ILE A 82 7.80 17.29 16.74
C ILE A 82 6.70 18.31 17.06
N SER A 83 5.49 18.05 16.58
CA SER A 83 4.30 18.87 16.88
C SER A 83 3.09 17.97 17.09
N SER A 84 1.90 18.54 17.21
CA SER A 84 0.65 17.78 17.38
C SER A 84 0.36 16.81 16.23
N ASP A 85 0.85 17.11 15.02
CA ASP A 85 0.56 16.44 13.77
C ASP A 85 1.83 16.01 13.00
N GLU A 86 3.03 16.25 13.54
CA GLU A 86 4.30 15.99 12.88
C GLU A 86 5.15 14.99 13.66
N PHE A 87 5.57 13.94 13.00
CA PHE A 87 6.24 12.79 13.60
C PHE A 87 7.50 12.40 12.82
N LYS A 88 8.50 11.91 13.55
CA LYS A 88 9.71 11.30 12.98
C LYS A 88 9.87 9.87 13.44
N GLY A 89 10.57 9.10 12.62
CA GLY A 89 10.86 7.71 12.95
C GLY A 89 11.54 6.99 11.80
N THR A 90 11.25 5.71 11.69
CA THR A 90 11.76 4.84 10.64
C THR A 90 10.60 4.09 10.01
N ILE A 91 10.73 3.74 8.74
CA ILE A 91 9.83 2.80 8.07
C ILE A 91 10.65 1.61 7.57
N GLN A 92 10.23 0.41 7.93
CA GLN A 92 10.74 -0.82 7.35
C GLN A 92 9.73 -1.37 6.37
N VAL A 93 10.19 -1.64 5.17
CA VAL A 93 9.39 -2.17 4.06
C VAL A 93 9.95 -3.53 3.69
N GLN A 94 9.11 -4.56 3.72
CA GLN A 94 9.48 -5.91 3.33
C GLN A 94 8.45 -6.48 2.37
N ALA A 95 8.90 -7.01 1.23
CA ALA A 95 8.06 -7.78 0.31
C ALA A 95 8.60 -9.19 0.18
N ARG A 96 7.68 -10.16 0.08
CA ARG A 96 7.97 -11.59 0.00
C ARG A 96 7.17 -12.23 -1.11
N ARG A 97 7.70 -13.30 -1.64
CA ARG A 97 7.06 -14.12 -2.65
C ARG A 97 7.11 -15.60 -2.26
N PRO A 98 6.02 -16.34 -2.44
CA PRO A 98 6.04 -17.78 -2.29
C PRO A 98 6.95 -18.42 -3.34
N VAL A 99 7.78 -19.35 -2.92
CA VAL A 99 8.64 -20.12 -3.82
C VAL A 99 7.85 -21.30 -4.36
N TYR A 100 7.84 -21.45 -5.70
CA TYR A 100 7.10 -22.49 -6.38
C TYR A 100 7.35 -23.89 -5.80
N ASN A 101 6.28 -24.63 -5.55
CA ASN A 101 6.28 -26.00 -5.01
C ASN A 101 6.98 -26.14 -3.65
N THR A 102 6.96 -25.09 -2.81
CA THR A 102 7.51 -25.11 -1.46
C THR A 102 6.54 -24.46 -0.46
N THR A 103 6.83 -24.58 0.83
CA THR A 103 6.04 -23.97 1.92
C THR A 103 6.68 -22.69 2.46
N TYR A 104 7.78 -22.21 1.89
CA TYR A 104 8.48 -21.03 2.36
C TYR A 104 8.38 -19.87 1.35
N ASN A 105 8.52 -18.64 1.86
CA ASN A 105 8.57 -17.42 1.09
C ASN A 105 9.99 -16.92 0.95
N SER A 106 10.37 -16.45 -0.23
CA SER A 106 11.62 -15.73 -0.48
C SER A 106 11.41 -14.23 -0.25
N THR A 107 12.37 -13.58 0.39
CA THR A 107 12.40 -12.12 0.52
C THR A 107 12.82 -11.52 -0.80
N MET A 108 11.95 -10.73 -1.39
CA MET A 108 12.17 -10.01 -2.64
C MET A 108 12.73 -8.61 -2.38
N PHE A 109 12.25 -7.95 -1.33
CA PHE A 109 12.67 -6.62 -0.91
C PHE A 109 12.68 -6.53 0.62
N ASN A 110 13.70 -5.90 1.20
CA ASN A 110 13.76 -5.57 2.62
C ASN A 110 14.63 -4.35 2.81
N PHE A 111 14.01 -3.23 3.19
CA PHE A 111 14.70 -1.96 3.34
C PHE A 111 14.21 -1.23 4.59
N ILE A 112 15.10 -0.52 5.25
CA ILE A 112 14.78 0.35 6.38
C ILE A 112 15.19 1.77 6.01
N ASP A 113 14.21 2.67 5.98
CA ASP A 113 14.43 4.11 5.84
C ASP A 113 14.44 4.73 7.24
N ASN A 114 15.58 5.32 7.58
CA ASN A 114 15.80 5.97 8.88
C ASN A 114 15.45 7.46 8.87
N ASN A 115 15.03 8.00 7.73
CA ASN A 115 14.68 9.40 7.58
C ASN A 115 13.17 9.60 7.34
N PHE A 116 12.36 8.78 8.00
CA PHE A 116 10.92 8.85 7.88
C PHE A 116 10.37 10.01 8.70
N HIS A 117 9.92 11.05 8.01
CA HIS A 117 9.37 12.27 8.59
C HIS A 117 8.03 12.58 7.94
N ILE A 118 6.95 12.59 8.73
CA ILE A 118 5.59 12.68 8.23
C ILE A 118 4.77 13.70 9.00
N ARG A 119 3.75 14.20 8.32
CA ARG A 119 2.64 14.91 8.91
C ARG A 119 1.38 14.08 8.77
N TYR A 120 0.63 13.90 9.86
CA TYR A 120 -0.63 13.19 9.88
C TYR A 120 -1.63 13.90 10.78
N VAL A 121 -2.80 14.19 10.22
CA VAL A 121 -3.96 14.72 10.96
C VAL A 121 -5.00 13.60 11.03
N GLU A 122 -5.51 13.37 12.24
CA GLU A 122 -6.47 12.30 12.50
C GLU A 122 -7.75 12.49 11.67
N PHE A 123 -8.21 11.38 11.07
CA PHE A 123 -9.37 11.32 10.15
C PHE A 123 -9.23 12.10 8.83
N GLU A 124 -8.09 12.68 8.54
CA GLU A 124 -7.84 13.25 7.22
C GLU A 124 -7.56 12.11 6.20
N PRO A 125 -8.26 12.09 5.04
CA PRO A 125 -8.03 11.06 4.04
C PRO A 125 -6.62 11.18 3.44
N LEU A 126 -5.95 10.06 3.25
CA LEU A 126 -4.66 10.01 2.59
C LEU A 126 -4.84 10.13 1.07
N GLU A 127 -4.69 11.35 0.56
CA GLU A 127 -4.77 11.63 -0.86
C GLU A 127 -3.38 11.51 -1.51
N PHE A 128 -3.33 10.96 -2.71
CA PHE A 128 -2.12 10.87 -3.53
C PHE A 128 -2.43 11.21 -4.98
N ASN A 129 -1.55 12.01 -5.56
CA ASN A 129 -1.60 12.38 -6.97
C ASN A 129 -0.21 12.16 -7.58
N GLU A 130 -0.15 11.47 -8.72
CA GLU A 130 1.12 11.15 -9.41
C GLU A 130 1.82 12.38 -9.99
N THR A 131 1.09 13.46 -10.23
CA THR A 131 1.61 14.67 -10.90
C THR A 131 1.86 15.83 -9.96
N SER A 132 1.43 15.73 -8.70
CA SER A 132 1.58 16.80 -7.71
C SER A 132 1.86 16.25 -6.32
N TYR A 133 2.85 16.85 -5.65
CA TYR A 133 3.14 16.53 -4.25
C TYR A 133 2.01 17.03 -3.34
N LEU A 134 1.41 16.13 -2.57
CA LEU A 134 0.38 16.44 -1.60
C LEU A 134 0.86 16.29 -0.16
N SER A 135 1.50 15.18 0.18
CA SER A 135 2.06 14.96 1.51
C SER A 135 3.27 14.02 1.45
N ASN A 136 4.19 14.19 2.42
CA ASN A 136 5.36 13.32 2.52
C ASN A 136 4.98 11.88 2.83
N LEU A 137 3.96 11.67 3.69
CA LEU A 137 3.47 10.33 4.04
C LEU A 137 3.02 9.57 2.81
N THR A 138 2.12 10.15 2.01
CA THR A 138 1.57 9.48 0.82
C THR A 138 2.60 9.29 -0.27
N SER A 139 3.54 10.23 -0.45
CA SER A 139 4.64 10.10 -1.39
C SER A 139 5.59 8.94 -1.03
N ILE A 140 6.01 8.84 0.24
CA ILE A 140 6.88 7.74 0.68
C ILE A 140 6.17 6.39 0.53
N LEU A 141 4.89 6.28 0.92
CA LEU A 141 4.13 5.05 0.78
C LEU A 141 4.00 4.64 -0.70
N ALA A 142 3.61 5.58 -1.58
CA ALA A 142 3.48 5.34 -3.01
C ALA A 142 4.81 4.92 -3.65
N TYR A 143 5.92 5.59 -3.29
CA TYR A 143 7.26 5.22 -3.73
C TYR A 143 7.58 3.76 -3.44
N TYR A 144 7.41 3.32 -2.20
CA TYR A 144 7.70 1.93 -1.83
C TYR A 144 6.73 0.93 -2.47
N VAL A 145 5.46 1.30 -2.64
CA VAL A 145 4.49 0.47 -3.36
C VAL A 145 4.93 0.24 -4.81
N TYR A 146 5.32 1.30 -5.52
CA TYR A 146 5.81 1.17 -6.90
C TYR A 146 7.11 0.36 -6.99
N ILE A 147 8.03 0.51 -6.03
CA ILE A 147 9.23 -0.32 -5.95
C ILE A 147 8.87 -1.81 -5.77
N ILE A 148 7.95 -2.13 -4.88
CA ILE A 148 7.52 -3.52 -4.62
C ILE A 148 6.89 -4.13 -5.88
N ILE A 149 5.94 -3.43 -6.50
CA ILE A 149 5.25 -3.90 -7.72
C ILE A 149 6.24 -4.00 -8.88
N GLY A 150 7.15 -3.04 -9.01
CA GLY A 150 8.20 -3.06 -10.02
C GLY A 150 9.11 -4.29 -9.92
N LEU A 151 9.59 -4.60 -8.73
CA LEU A 151 10.42 -5.78 -8.47
C LEU A 151 9.65 -7.08 -8.73
N ASP A 152 8.37 -7.12 -8.39
CA ASP A 152 7.52 -8.28 -8.67
C ASP A 152 7.37 -8.48 -10.18
N ASN A 153 7.05 -7.44 -10.94
CA ASN A 153 6.91 -7.51 -12.40
C ASN A 153 8.22 -7.88 -13.10
N ASP A 154 9.36 -7.33 -12.67
CA ASP A 154 10.69 -7.67 -13.21
C ASP A 154 11.05 -9.13 -13.04
N SER A 155 10.54 -9.77 -12.00
CA SER A 155 10.79 -11.19 -11.76
C SER A 155 10.04 -12.11 -12.73
N PHE A 156 9.04 -11.60 -13.47
CA PHE A 156 8.27 -12.35 -14.46
C PHE A 156 8.68 -12.07 -15.90
N SER A 157 9.16 -10.84 -16.19
CA SER A 157 9.51 -10.45 -17.55
C SER A 157 10.68 -9.47 -17.55
N PHE A 158 11.51 -9.53 -18.57
CA PHE A 158 12.60 -8.57 -18.77
C PHE A 158 12.04 -7.14 -18.87
N GLU A 159 12.56 -6.23 -18.03
CA GLU A 159 12.10 -4.84 -17.91
C GLU A 159 10.60 -4.69 -17.56
N GLY A 160 9.98 -5.73 -16.97
CA GLY A 160 8.56 -5.71 -16.61
C GLY A 160 8.18 -4.67 -15.57
N GLY A 161 9.12 -4.30 -14.72
CA GLY A 161 8.96 -3.29 -13.67
C GLY A 161 9.23 -1.85 -14.09
N SER A 162 9.76 -1.60 -15.31
CA SER A 162 10.21 -0.28 -15.75
C SER A 162 9.18 0.82 -15.55
N PHE A 163 7.93 0.58 -15.90
CA PHE A 163 6.84 1.53 -15.68
C PHE A 163 6.68 1.93 -14.20
N CYS A 164 6.80 0.94 -13.29
CA CYS A 164 6.66 1.20 -11.85
C CYS A 164 7.87 1.99 -11.31
N PHE A 165 9.08 1.68 -11.79
CA PHE A 165 10.29 2.41 -11.39
C PHE A 165 10.29 3.85 -11.90
N GLU A 166 9.82 4.10 -13.13
CA GLU A 166 9.62 5.47 -13.65
C GLU A 166 8.62 6.25 -12.79
N LYS A 167 7.53 5.60 -12.32
CA LYS A 167 6.59 6.22 -11.39
C LYS A 167 7.23 6.52 -10.03
N ALA A 168 8.02 5.60 -9.50
CA ALA A 168 8.74 5.80 -8.25
C ALA A 168 9.77 6.95 -8.36
N GLU A 169 10.47 7.07 -9.50
CA GLU A 169 11.43 8.16 -9.75
C GLU A 169 10.76 9.53 -9.85
N ALA A 170 9.51 9.56 -10.32
CA ALA A 170 8.76 10.80 -10.52
C ALA A 170 8.12 11.36 -9.21
N ILE A 171 8.06 10.57 -8.12
CA ILE A 171 7.52 10.95 -6.80
C ILE A 171 8.54 11.74 -5.99
#